data_5a5d982cd35e885245cb20bf3e2c958e
#
_entry.id   5a5d982cd35e885245cb20bf3e2c958e
#
_cell.length_a   1.000
_cell.length_b   1.000
_cell.length_c   1.000
_cell.angle_alpha   90.00
_cell.angle_beta   90.00
_cell.angle_gamma   90.00
#
_symmetry.space_group_name_H-M   'P 1'
#
loop_
_entity.id
_entity.type
_entity.pdbx_description
1 polymer ?
#
loop_
_entity_poly.entity_id
_entity_poly.type
_entity_poly.pdbx_seq_one_letter_code
_entity_poly.pdbx_strand_id
1 'polypeptide(L)'
;MRLYIDPGTGSMLFTILIGAISSLVFFGRKLLLKASFVLHGGKAVKSESGDRIPIAIFSDHKRYWNVFQPVCDELEKRGARAEFMTASSDDPALEAEYQYVTTRFIGEGNAAFAKLNMLKADVILSTTPGLDVYQWKRSKYGGYYVHVLHAANDPVTYRMFGLDYYDAVLLSGNYQIGQYRALEQKRGLPAKELRLMGLPHMDALAARLQNAGTETHEGRNVLLAPSWGINGIFSVYGASIIDALLAAGHHVILRPHPQSLTSEKEMIDALRAQFPDSDRIEWNFDNDNFEVLRRSDILISDFSGVIFEFSLVFDKPVIYADTSFDTGPLDAWWLDEELWTFTALPRIGHALTKEDLPRIGEVIEHCLTDDAFAKARAEVRDETWVCRGESAALIADYLIEKQKSLTAPAGMPEEAPAPQAS
;
A
#
# COMPACT_ATOMS: atom_id res chain seq x y z
N MET A 1 -43.85 -36.47 29.83
CA MET A 1 -43.51 -35.11 30.30
C MET A 1 -42.57 -34.50 29.28
N ARG A 2 -43.04 -33.59 28.40
CA ARG A 2 -42.19 -32.91 27.41
C ARG A 2 -41.61 -31.68 28.10
N LEU A 3 -40.29 -31.67 28.30
CA LEU A 3 -39.58 -30.51 28.78
C LEU A 3 -39.59 -29.46 27.66
N TYR A 4 -40.35 -28.41 27.84
CA TYR A 4 -40.37 -27.23 26.98
C TYR A 4 -39.26 -26.31 27.48
N ILE A 5 -38.21 -26.13 26.69
CA ILE A 5 -37.18 -25.11 26.95
C ILE A 5 -37.61 -23.85 26.24
N ASP A 6 -37.91 -22.81 27.01
CA ASP A 6 -38.21 -21.47 26.49
C ASP A 6 -37.01 -20.92 25.69
N PRO A 7 -37.23 -20.27 24.49
CA PRO A 7 -36.15 -19.74 23.64
C PRO A 7 -35.19 -18.81 24.39
N GLY A 8 -35.66 -18.03 25.36
CA GLY A 8 -34.82 -17.18 26.20
C GLY A 8 -33.85 -17.95 27.09
N THR A 9 -34.34 -19.02 27.71
CA THR A 9 -33.55 -19.92 28.59
C THR A 9 -32.53 -20.72 27.77
N GLY A 10 -32.89 -21.13 26.54
CA GLY A 10 -31.98 -21.81 25.60
C GLY A 10 -30.80 -20.91 25.16
N SER A 11 -31.07 -19.64 24.87
CA SER A 11 -30.05 -18.66 24.53
C SER A 11 -29.07 -18.37 25.68
N MET A 12 -29.61 -18.25 26.91
CA MET A 12 -28.80 -18.01 28.11
C MET A 12 -27.90 -19.23 28.45
N LEU A 13 -28.43 -20.45 28.33
CA LEU A 13 -27.67 -21.68 28.49
C LEU A 13 -26.56 -21.81 27.43
N PHE A 14 -26.84 -21.47 26.21
CA PHE A 14 -25.86 -21.48 25.10
C PHE A 14 -24.72 -20.49 25.35
N THR A 15 -25.03 -19.27 25.81
CA THR A 15 -24.02 -18.25 26.16
C THR A 15 -23.14 -18.69 27.33
N ILE A 16 -23.75 -19.32 28.37
CA ILE A 16 -23.01 -19.86 29.51
C ILE A 16 -22.10 -21.03 29.07
N LEU A 17 -22.59 -21.88 28.17
CA LEU A 17 -21.83 -23.02 27.65
C LEU A 17 -20.62 -22.54 26.82
N ILE A 18 -20.80 -21.57 25.95
CA ILE A 18 -19.70 -20.96 25.16
C ILE A 18 -18.70 -20.30 26.11
N GLY A 19 -19.16 -19.56 27.11
CA GLY A 19 -18.29 -18.94 28.11
C GLY A 19 -17.46 -19.95 28.88
N ALA A 20 -18.10 -21.06 29.29
CA ALA A 20 -17.43 -22.15 30.00
C ALA A 20 -16.41 -22.88 29.11
N ILE A 21 -16.76 -23.19 27.85
CA ILE A 21 -15.85 -23.83 26.90
C ILE A 21 -14.66 -22.90 26.60
N SER A 22 -14.90 -21.61 26.34
CA SER A 22 -13.85 -20.63 26.10
C SER A 22 -12.91 -20.50 27.30
N SER A 23 -13.46 -20.49 28.52
CA SER A 23 -12.67 -20.48 29.76
C SER A 23 -11.86 -21.77 29.94
N LEU A 24 -12.44 -22.92 29.64
CA LEU A 24 -11.75 -24.22 29.70
C LEU A 24 -10.60 -24.30 28.68
N VAL A 25 -10.80 -23.81 27.46
CA VAL A 25 -9.76 -23.75 26.44
C VAL A 25 -8.64 -22.78 26.87
N PHE A 26 -9.01 -21.64 27.43
CA PHE A 26 -8.03 -20.65 27.91
C PHE A 26 -7.20 -21.19 29.10
N PHE A 27 -7.86 -21.78 30.09
CA PHE A 27 -7.18 -22.37 31.25
C PHE A 27 -6.41 -23.63 30.87
N GLY A 28 -6.97 -24.49 29.99
CA GLY A 28 -6.30 -25.69 29.50
C GLY A 28 -4.99 -25.32 28.75
N ARG A 29 -5.03 -24.29 27.92
CA ARG A 29 -3.84 -23.78 27.21
C ARG A 29 -2.80 -23.23 28.18
N LYS A 30 -3.24 -22.55 29.27
CA LYS A 30 -2.35 -22.03 30.31
C LYS A 30 -1.72 -23.16 31.15
N LEU A 31 -2.48 -24.24 31.39
CA LEU A 31 -1.98 -25.43 32.06
C LEU A 31 -0.99 -26.23 31.23
N LEU A 32 -1.27 -26.39 29.91
CA LEU A 32 -0.37 -27.04 28.95
C LEU A 32 0.95 -26.27 28.82
N LEU A 33 0.91 -24.95 28.79
CA LEU A 33 2.11 -24.11 28.78
C LEU A 33 2.90 -24.22 30.09
N LYS A 34 2.21 -24.29 31.25
CA LYS A 34 2.87 -24.54 32.54
C LYS A 34 3.44 -25.97 32.65
N ALA A 35 2.71 -26.97 32.18
CA ALA A 35 3.17 -28.34 32.15
C ALA A 35 4.37 -28.53 31.22
N SER A 36 4.34 -27.92 30.05
CA SER A 36 5.49 -27.84 29.12
C SER A 36 6.69 -27.18 29.78
N PHE A 37 6.48 -26.07 30.51
CA PHE A 37 7.54 -25.37 31.22
C PHE A 37 8.17 -26.26 32.34
N VAL A 38 7.36 -26.99 33.08
CA VAL A 38 7.85 -27.90 34.15
C VAL A 38 8.52 -29.14 33.56
N LEU A 39 7.96 -29.72 32.48
CA LEU A 39 8.52 -30.90 31.80
C LEU A 39 9.88 -30.60 31.12
N HIS A 40 10.13 -29.34 30.74
CA HIS A 40 11.43 -28.93 30.23
C HIS A 40 12.37 -28.38 31.32
N GLY A 41 12.17 -28.82 32.56
CA GLY A 41 13.09 -28.58 33.67
C GLY A 41 13.13 -27.15 34.21
N GLY A 42 12.02 -26.39 34.06
CA GLY A 42 11.94 -25.01 34.58
C GLY A 42 12.87 -24.02 33.87
N LYS A 43 13.64 -24.50 32.92
CA LYS A 43 14.31 -23.58 31.97
C LYS A 43 13.22 -23.10 31.03
N ALA A 44 12.94 -21.77 31.06
CA ALA A 44 12.32 -21.16 29.91
C ALA A 44 13.06 -21.78 28.70
N VAL A 45 12.29 -22.36 27.75
CA VAL A 45 12.86 -22.66 26.45
C VAL A 45 13.64 -21.39 26.15
N LYS A 46 14.98 -21.48 26.15
CA LYS A 46 15.79 -20.37 25.69
C LYS A 46 15.18 -20.08 24.34
N SER A 47 14.31 -19.08 24.28
CA SER A 47 14.16 -18.33 23.05
C SER A 47 15.61 -18.15 22.68
N GLU A 48 16.04 -18.81 21.60
CA GLU A 48 17.32 -18.49 20.98
C GLU A 48 17.38 -16.99 21.13
N SER A 49 18.41 -16.50 21.81
CA SER A 49 18.68 -15.08 21.86
C SER A 49 19.03 -14.74 20.42
N GLY A 50 18.02 -14.73 19.55
CA GLY A 50 18.17 -14.32 18.19
C GLY A 50 18.79 -12.94 18.28
N ASP A 51 19.97 -12.79 17.68
CA ASP A 51 20.63 -11.52 17.55
C ASP A 51 19.60 -10.50 17.12
N ARG A 52 19.64 -9.32 17.72
CA ARG A 52 18.76 -8.23 17.34
C ARG A 52 18.95 -7.93 15.84
N ILE A 53 17.86 -7.86 15.10
CA ILE A 53 17.87 -7.60 13.66
C ILE A 53 18.23 -6.12 13.46
N PRO A 54 19.30 -5.79 12.73
CA PRO A 54 19.66 -4.40 12.51
C PRO A 54 18.56 -3.62 11.77
N ILE A 55 18.10 -4.16 10.65
CA ILE A 55 17.06 -3.57 9.80
C ILE A 55 16.03 -4.67 9.49
N ALA A 56 14.80 -4.47 9.92
CA ALA A 56 13.67 -5.33 9.60
C ALA A 56 12.76 -4.61 8.61
N ILE A 57 12.31 -5.29 7.57
CA ILE A 57 11.34 -4.79 6.59
C ILE A 57 10.11 -5.68 6.69
N PHE A 58 8.93 -5.08 6.84
CA PHE A 58 7.68 -5.82 6.91
C PHE A 58 6.72 -5.46 5.81
N SER A 59 6.21 -6.47 5.10
CA SER A 59 5.13 -6.40 4.12
C SER A 59 3.94 -7.24 4.55
N ASP A 60 2.76 -6.66 4.63
CA ASP A 60 1.52 -7.37 4.94
C ASP A 60 0.90 -8.09 3.73
N HIS A 61 1.37 -7.77 2.51
CA HIS A 61 0.88 -8.40 1.28
C HIS A 61 1.95 -8.40 0.17
N LYS A 62 2.03 -9.50 -0.60
CA LYS A 62 2.98 -9.71 -1.72
C LYS A 62 3.01 -8.58 -2.76
N ARG A 63 1.90 -7.83 -2.95
CA ARG A 63 1.82 -6.71 -3.89
C ARG A 63 2.83 -5.59 -3.59
N TYR A 64 3.30 -5.49 -2.34
CA TYR A 64 4.25 -4.45 -1.94
C TYR A 64 5.71 -4.86 -2.14
N TRP A 65 5.97 -6.05 -2.68
CA TRP A 65 7.33 -6.44 -3.02
C TRP A 65 8.00 -5.44 -3.99
N ASN A 66 7.23 -4.90 -4.94
CA ASN A 66 7.71 -3.87 -5.86
C ASN A 66 8.15 -2.56 -5.17
N VAL A 67 7.65 -2.26 -3.98
CA VAL A 67 8.09 -1.11 -3.17
C VAL A 67 9.39 -1.43 -2.45
N PHE A 68 9.53 -2.66 -1.93
CA PHE A 68 10.64 -3.05 -1.07
C PHE A 68 11.82 -3.67 -1.82
N GLN A 69 11.60 -4.33 -2.96
CA GLN A 69 12.67 -4.95 -3.73
C GLN A 69 13.81 -3.97 -4.04
N PRO A 70 13.56 -2.76 -4.58
CA PRO A 70 14.63 -1.81 -4.85
C PRO A 70 15.44 -1.43 -3.60
N VAL A 71 14.77 -1.33 -2.43
CA VAL A 71 15.41 -1.03 -1.16
C VAL A 71 16.25 -2.23 -0.68
N CYS A 72 15.75 -3.45 -0.83
CA CYS A 72 16.49 -4.68 -0.52
C CYS A 72 17.73 -4.80 -1.40
N ASP A 73 17.62 -4.51 -2.71
CA ASP A 73 18.73 -4.51 -3.66
C ASP A 73 19.82 -3.50 -3.24
N GLU A 74 19.43 -2.32 -2.78
CA GLU A 74 20.36 -1.30 -2.31
C GLU A 74 21.01 -1.66 -0.96
N LEU A 75 20.27 -2.29 -0.04
CA LEU A 75 20.86 -2.83 1.19
C LEU A 75 21.85 -3.96 0.91
N GLU A 76 21.51 -4.85 -0.03
CA GLU A 76 22.40 -5.93 -0.48
C GLU A 76 23.71 -5.38 -1.06
N LYS A 77 23.65 -4.39 -1.99
CA LYS A 77 24.81 -3.72 -2.58
C LYS A 77 25.73 -3.09 -1.52
N ARG A 78 25.16 -2.61 -0.41
CA ARG A 78 25.91 -2.00 0.71
C ARG A 78 26.43 -3.03 1.73
N GLY A 79 26.11 -4.32 1.55
CA GLY A 79 26.44 -5.37 2.52
C GLY A 79 25.74 -5.18 3.88
N ALA A 80 24.58 -4.51 3.88
CA ALA A 80 23.83 -4.21 5.09
C ALA A 80 22.95 -5.40 5.48
N ARG A 81 23.11 -5.92 6.70
CA ARG A 81 22.28 -7.02 7.21
C ARG A 81 20.87 -6.55 7.44
N ALA A 82 19.91 -7.16 6.74
CA ALA A 82 18.49 -6.90 6.88
C ALA A 82 17.67 -8.19 6.82
N GLU A 83 16.44 -8.14 7.34
CA GLU A 83 15.46 -9.23 7.23
C GLU A 83 14.16 -8.70 6.66
N PHE A 84 13.77 -9.21 5.48
CA PHE A 84 12.45 -8.97 4.89
C PHE A 84 11.47 -10.02 5.38
N MET A 85 10.38 -9.57 5.97
CA MET A 85 9.33 -10.40 6.54
C MET A 85 8.03 -10.14 5.80
N THR A 86 7.42 -11.20 5.27
CA THR A 86 6.14 -11.10 4.56
C THR A 86 5.03 -11.88 5.27
N ALA A 87 3.81 -11.36 5.16
CA ALA A 87 2.60 -12.05 5.58
C ALA A 87 1.92 -12.84 4.44
N SER A 88 2.54 -12.94 3.26
CA SER A 88 2.05 -13.73 2.12
C SER A 88 2.95 -14.93 1.88
N SER A 89 2.37 -16.13 1.84
CA SER A 89 3.12 -17.38 1.65
C SER A 89 3.64 -17.58 0.23
N ASP A 90 3.08 -16.84 -0.72
CA ASP A 90 3.43 -16.82 -2.15
C ASP A 90 4.06 -15.47 -2.58
N ASP A 91 4.72 -14.78 -1.67
CA ASP A 91 5.41 -13.52 -1.95
C ASP A 91 6.65 -13.80 -2.81
N PRO A 92 6.83 -13.11 -3.97
CA PRO A 92 8.03 -13.26 -4.80
C PRO A 92 9.34 -13.00 -4.06
N ALA A 93 9.32 -12.23 -2.98
CA ALA A 93 10.46 -12.00 -2.13
C ALA A 93 11.07 -13.29 -1.58
N LEU A 94 10.27 -14.35 -1.38
CA LEU A 94 10.74 -15.64 -0.83
C LEU A 94 11.62 -16.41 -1.80
N GLU A 95 11.60 -16.06 -3.09
CA GLU A 95 12.45 -16.64 -4.14
C GLU A 95 13.70 -15.78 -4.43
N ALA A 96 13.82 -14.59 -3.79
CA ALA A 96 14.95 -13.70 -3.99
C ALA A 96 16.22 -14.25 -3.32
N GLU A 97 17.31 -14.26 -4.07
CA GLU A 97 18.61 -14.73 -3.59
C GLU A 97 19.51 -13.54 -3.22
N TYR A 98 19.70 -13.30 -1.92
CA TYR A 98 20.55 -12.27 -1.36
C TYR A 98 21.59 -12.88 -0.40
N GLN A 99 22.71 -12.21 -0.24
CA GLN A 99 23.76 -12.59 0.70
C GLN A 99 23.57 -11.93 2.08
N TYR A 100 23.13 -10.69 2.10
CA TYR A 100 23.01 -9.85 3.31
C TYR A 100 21.56 -9.62 3.74
N VAL A 101 20.61 -9.72 2.80
CA VAL A 101 19.18 -9.62 3.08
C VAL A 101 18.57 -11.01 3.16
N THR A 102 17.96 -11.35 4.28
CA THR A 102 17.23 -12.63 4.40
C THR A 102 15.74 -12.39 4.21
N THR A 103 15.05 -13.33 3.57
CA THR A 103 13.60 -13.25 3.32
C THR A 103 12.87 -14.34 4.08
N ARG A 104 11.73 -14.02 4.70
CA ARG A 104 10.99 -14.98 5.52
C ARG A 104 9.50 -14.74 5.52
N PHE A 105 8.72 -15.82 5.32
CA PHE A 105 7.30 -15.84 5.62
C PHE A 105 7.07 -15.95 7.13
N ILE A 106 6.30 -15.03 7.70
CA ILE A 106 6.05 -14.96 9.14
C ILE A 106 4.63 -15.37 9.55
N GLY A 107 3.83 -15.86 8.62
CA GLY A 107 2.41 -16.22 8.82
C GLY A 107 1.49 -15.11 8.32
N GLU A 108 0.20 -15.40 8.28
CA GLU A 108 -0.82 -14.50 7.76
C GLU A 108 -1.60 -13.82 8.90
N GLY A 109 -2.09 -12.61 8.64
CA GLY A 109 -2.98 -11.87 9.54
C GLY A 109 -2.47 -11.77 10.98
N ASN A 110 -3.29 -12.19 11.95
CA ASN A 110 -2.95 -12.09 13.36
C ASN A 110 -1.70 -12.89 13.78
N ALA A 111 -1.35 -13.96 13.05
CA ALA A 111 -0.15 -14.75 13.33
C ALA A 111 1.12 -13.96 13.01
N ALA A 112 1.12 -13.20 11.91
CA ALA A 112 2.20 -12.30 11.55
C ALA A 112 2.36 -11.18 12.60
N PHE A 113 1.26 -10.51 12.95
CA PHE A 113 1.28 -9.43 13.96
C PHE A 113 1.74 -9.92 15.34
N ALA A 114 1.36 -11.13 15.76
CA ALA A 114 1.85 -11.71 17.02
C ALA A 114 3.38 -11.86 17.05
N LYS A 115 4.01 -12.20 15.92
CA LYS A 115 5.46 -12.28 15.80
C LYS A 115 6.10 -10.89 15.79
N LEU A 116 5.52 -9.94 15.04
CA LEU A 116 5.99 -8.56 14.99
C LEU A 116 5.92 -7.86 16.36
N ASN A 117 4.88 -8.13 17.15
CA ASN A 117 4.74 -7.57 18.51
C ASN A 117 5.84 -8.08 19.47
N MET A 118 6.60 -9.10 19.06
CA MET A 118 7.73 -9.68 19.80
C MET A 118 9.06 -9.51 19.07
N LEU A 119 9.07 -8.75 17.97
CA LEU A 119 10.23 -8.55 17.12
C LEU A 119 11.33 -7.79 17.88
N LYS A 120 12.57 -8.27 17.76
CA LYS A 120 13.75 -7.57 18.25
C LYS A 120 14.48 -6.99 17.06
N ALA A 121 14.22 -5.73 16.72
CA ALA A 121 14.90 -5.04 15.64
C ALA A 121 15.29 -3.61 16.08
N ASP A 122 16.32 -3.05 15.45
CA ASP A 122 16.73 -1.67 15.71
C ASP A 122 15.85 -0.71 14.91
N VAL A 123 15.74 -0.93 13.58
CA VAL A 123 14.90 -0.16 12.68
C VAL A 123 13.91 -1.10 12.00
N ILE A 124 12.66 -0.68 11.90
CA ILE A 124 11.59 -1.42 11.24
C ILE A 124 10.99 -0.54 10.15
N LEU A 125 11.14 -0.94 8.88
CA LEU A 125 10.51 -0.32 7.72
C LEU A 125 9.23 -1.04 7.35
N SER A 126 8.16 -0.32 7.08
CA SER A 126 6.92 -0.90 6.53
C SER A 126 6.11 0.12 5.75
N THR A 127 5.22 -0.37 4.88
CA THR A 127 4.18 0.42 4.21
C THR A 127 2.77 0.15 4.76
N THR A 128 2.68 -0.67 5.83
CA THR A 128 1.40 -1.04 6.47
C THR A 128 0.98 0.03 7.47
N PRO A 129 -0.16 0.71 7.32
CA PRO A 129 -0.64 1.69 8.29
C PRO A 129 -1.25 1.01 9.53
N GLY A 130 -1.47 1.80 10.60
CA GLY A 130 -2.21 1.35 11.78
C GLY A 130 -1.38 0.69 12.86
N LEU A 131 -0.06 0.94 12.90
CA LEU A 131 0.81 0.58 14.02
C LEU A 131 0.23 1.14 15.33
N ASP A 132 0.12 0.32 16.37
CA ASP A 132 -0.49 0.58 17.69
C ASP A 132 -1.99 0.93 17.68
N VAL A 133 -2.59 1.10 16.51
CA VAL A 133 -4.03 1.32 16.35
C VAL A 133 -4.78 0.00 16.32
N TYR A 134 -4.32 -0.93 15.47
CA TYR A 134 -4.99 -2.22 15.23
C TYR A 134 -4.25 -3.38 15.92
N GLN A 135 -4.15 -4.52 15.25
CA GLN A 135 -3.54 -5.75 15.79
C GLN A 135 -2.01 -5.67 15.85
N TRP A 136 -1.40 -4.92 14.94
CA TRP A 136 0.03 -4.69 14.97
C TRP A 136 0.38 -3.67 16.03
N LYS A 137 1.07 -4.12 17.07
CA LYS A 137 1.55 -3.27 18.17
C LYS A 137 3.06 -3.07 18.07
N ARG A 138 3.53 -1.94 18.59
CA ARG A 138 4.98 -1.74 18.75
C ARG A 138 5.56 -2.87 19.57
N SER A 139 6.71 -3.39 19.18
CA SER A 139 7.36 -4.46 19.92
C SER A 139 7.72 -4.03 21.33
N LYS A 140 7.49 -4.90 22.29
CA LYS A 140 7.93 -4.72 23.69
C LYS A 140 9.45 -4.60 23.85
N TYR A 141 10.21 -4.99 22.82
CA TYR A 141 11.68 -4.89 22.81
C TYR A 141 12.18 -3.58 22.19
N GLY A 142 11.27 -2.66 21.87
CA GLY A 142 11.58 -1.39 21.22
C GLY A 142 11.79 -1.55 19.71
N GLY A 143 12.31 -0.52 19.10
CA GLY A 143 12.57 -0.39 17.68
C GLY A 143 12.16 0.99 17.18
N TYR A 144 12.82 1.47 16.15
CA TYR A 144 12.48 2.71 15.45
C TYR A 144 11.67 2.39 14.21
N TYR A 145 10.42 2.86 14.17
CA TYR A 145 9.45 2.48 13.14
C TYR A 145 9.39 3.54 12.05
N VAL A 146 9.68 3.13 10.84
CA VAL A 146 9.72 3.96 9.64
C VAL A 146 8.62 3.53 8.68
N HIS A 147 7.80 4.46 8.24
CA HIS A 147 6.82 4.21 7.19
C HIS A 147 7.33 4.73 5.85
N VAL A 148 7.22 3.91 4.81
CA VAL A 148 7.48 4.31 3.42
C VAL A 148 6.17 4.31 2.63
N LEU A 149 5.95 5.35 1.84
CA LEU A 149 4.75 5.43 0.99
C LEU A 149 4.85 4.46 -0.18
N HIS A 150 3.70 3.92 -0.60
CA HIS A 150 3.58 3.02 -1.74
C HIS A 150 2.78 3.61 -2.91
N ALA A 151 2.37 4.87 -2.82
CA ALA A 151 1.64 5.57 -3.86
C ALA A 151 1.93 7.08 -3.83
N ALA A 152 1.87 7.72 -4.99
CA ALA A 152 2.05 9.16 -5.18
C ALA A 152 0.71 9.89 -4.92
N ASN A 153 0.22 9.83 -3.70
CA ASN A 153 -1.05 10.47 -3.30
C ASN A 153 -0.91 11.08 -1.90
N ASP A 154 -2.04 11.55 -1.38
CA ASP A 154 -2.11 12.09 -0.02
C ASP A 154 -2.03 10.96 1.01
N PRO A 155 -0.98 10.87 1.83
CA PRO A 155 -0.86 9.82 2.82
C PRO A 155 -1.90 9.93 3.94
N VAL A 156 -2.58 11.05 4.06
CA VAL A 156 -3.72 11.25 4.95
C VAL A 156 -5.00 10.55 4.49
N THR A 157 -4.98 9.89 3.33
CA THR A 157 -6.04 8.98 2.88
C THR A 157 -5.97 7.58 3.52
N TYR A 158 -5.01 7.32 4.38
CA TYR A 158 -5.10 6.17 5.28
C TYR A 158 -6.24 6.32 6.28
N ARG A 159 -6.72 5.17 6.80
CA ARG A 159 -7.69 5.16 7.90
C ARG A 159 -7.15 5.93 9.10
N MET A 160 -8.07 6.51 9.88
CA MET A 160 -7.75 7.34 11.05
C MET A 160 -6.65 6.75 11.92
N PHE A 161 -5.71 7.61 12.31
CA PHE A 161 -4.54 7.31 13.12
C PHE A 161 -3.53 6.38 12.42
N GLY A 162 -3.59 6.31 11.07
CA GLY A 162 -2.83 5.36 10.28
C GLY A 162 -1.33 5.40 10.53
N LEU A 163 -0.76 6.60 10.66
CA LEU A 163 0.68 6.78 10.87
C LEU A 163 1.05 7.50 12.19
N ASP A 164 0.09 7.67 13.11
CA ASP A 164 0.31 8.43 14.36
C ASP A 164 1.46 7.88 15.21
N TYR A 165 1.62 6.58 15.22
CA TYR A 165 2.61 5.89 16.07
C TYR A 165 3.91 5.49 15.36
N TYR A 166 4.12 5.93 14.13
CA TYR A 166 5.42 5.83 13.47
C TYR A 166 6.37 6.91 13.98
N ASP A 167 7.66 6.58 14.07
CA ASP A 167 8.71 7.52 14.48
C ASP A 167 9.15 8.39 13.31
N ALA A 168 9.15 7.82 12.08
CA ALA A 168 9.47 8.52 10.85
C ALA A 168 8.52 8.14 9.71
N VAL A 169 8.34 9.09 8.77
CA VAL A 169 7.61 8.86 7.51
C VAL A 169 8.47 9.35 6.35
N LEU A 170 8.68 8.48 5.37
CA LEU A 170 9.40 8.76 4.14
C LEU A 170 8.41 9.20 3.07
N LEU A 171 8.54 10.44 2.64
CA LEU A 171 7.58 11.17 1.81
C LEU A 171 8.06 11.26 0.36
N SER A 172 7.12 11.47 -0.55
CA SER A 172 7.35 11.58 -1.98
C SER A 172 7.18 13.01 -2.53
N GLY A 173 6.55 13.91 -1.78
CA GLY A 173 6.31 15.29 -2.18
C GLY A 173 6.22 16.26 -0.99
N ASN A 174 6.55 17.52 -1.24
CA ASN A 174 6.60 18.56 -0.19
C ASN A 174 5.23 18.84 0.48
N TYR A 175 4.12 18.74 -0.29
CA TYR A 175 2.77 18.98 0.23
C TYR A 175 2.42 18.05 1.40
N GLN A 176 2.96 16.84 1.40
CA GLN A 176 2.73 15.84 2.44
C GLN A 176 3.28 16.27 3.80
N ILE A 177 4.33 17.10 3.84
CA ILE A 177 4.88 17.65 5.07
C ILE A 177 3.85 18.51 5.80
N GLY A 178 3.19 19.42 5.08
CA GLY A 178 2.14 20.28 5.61
C GLY A 178 0.98 19.48 6.20
N GLN A 179 0.54 18.44 5.49
CA GLN A 179 -0.54 17.56 5.94
C GLN A 179 -0.21 16.87 7.28
N TYR A 180 1.00 16.31 7.42
CA TYR A 180 1.40 15.68 8.68
C TYR A 180 1.56 16.67 9.82
N ARG A 181 2.16 17.84 9.58
CA ARG A 181 2.29 18.87 10.61
C ARG A 181 0.91 19.37 11.10
N ALA A 182 -0.05 19.51 10.19
CA ALA A 182 -1.43 19.83 10.55
C ALA A 182 -2.08 18.74 11.42
N LEU A 183 -1.91 17.45 11.08
CA LEU A 183 -2.43 16.34 11.88
C LEU A 183 -1.81 16.31 13.28
N GLU A 184 -0.49 16.43 13.37
CA GLU A 184 0.24 16.47 14.63
C GLU A 184 -0.26 17.60 15.54
N GLN A 185 -0.42 18.81 14.98
CA GLN A 185 -0.93 19.96 15.73
C GLN A 185 -2.37 19.73 16.22
N LYS A 186 -3.27 19.28 15.31
CA LYS A 186 -4.70 19.09 15.64
C LYS A 186 -4.92 17.97 16.66
N ARG A 187 -4.04 16.96 16.69
CA ARG A 187 -4.14 15.81 17.59
C ARG A 187 -3.24 15.91 18.81
N GLY A 188 -2.42 16.94 18.93
CA GLY A 188 -1.45 17.09 20.02
C GLY A 188 -0.39 16.00 20.04
N LEU A 189 0.03 15.51 18.88
CA LEU A 189 1.04 14.46 18.74
C LEU A 189 2.45 15.06 18.73
N PRO A 190 3.47 14.28 19.18
CA PRO A 190 4.84 14.68 18.98
C PRO A 190 5.19 14.73 17.50
N ALA A 191 6.04 15.68 17.11
CA ALA A 191 6.51 15.78 15.73
C ALA A 191 7.36 14.56 15.38
N LYS A 192 6.95 13.84 14.32
CA LYS A 192 7.73 12.72 13.77
C LYS A 192 8.80 13.20 12.79
N GLU A 193 9.78 12.39 12.56
CA GLU A 193 10.76 12.64 11.52
C GLU A 193 10.11 12.49 10.14
N LEU A 194 10.14 13.54 9.31
CA LEU A 194 9.63 13.53 7.94
C LEU A 194 10.81 13.73 6.99
N ARG A 195 10.97 12.83 6.03
CA ARG A 195 12.05 12.86 5.04
C ARG A 195 11.49 12.72 3.63
N LEU A 196 11.95 13.58 2.74
CA LEU A 196 11.66 13.47 1.31
C LEU A 196 12.62 12.46 0.69
N MET A 197 12.08 11.31 0.27
CA MET A 197 12.87 10.17 -0.24
C MET A 197 12.37 9.66 -1.59
N GLY A 198 11.22 10.13 -2.07
CA GLY A 198 10.62 9.66 -3.33
C GLY A 198 9.88 8.33 -3.20
N LEU A 199 9.75 7.63 -4.33
CA LEU A 199 8.94 6.41 -4.46
C LEU A 199 9.74 5.31 -5.19
N PRO A 200 10.31 4.33 -4.47
CA PRO A 200 11.17 3.31 -5.06
C PRO A 200 10.51 2.50 -6.18
N HIS A 201 9.22 2.19 -6.05
CA HIS A 201 8.50 1.43 -7.08
C HIS A 201 8.30 2.24 -8.37
N MET A 202 8.08 3.56 -8.29
CA MET A 202 7.98 4.41 -9.49
C MET A 202 9.34 4.55 -10.17
N ASP A 203 10.42 4.65 -9.41
CA ASP A 203 11.79 4.62 -9.97
C ASP A 203 12.06 3.30 -10.69
N ALA A 204 11.64 2.16 -10.11
CA ALA A 204 11.77 0.85 -10.72
C ALA A 204 10.92 0.71 -12.00
N LEU A 205 9.68 1.22 -12.00
CA LEU A 205 8.83 1.27 -13.19
C LEU A 205 9.47 2.12 -14.30
N ALA A 206 10.02 3.29 -13.95
CA ALA A 206 10.70 4.18 -14.91
C ALA A 206 11.95 3.53 -15.52
N ALA A 207 12.75 2.85 -14.69
CA ALA A 207 13.93 2.11 -15.16
C ALA A 207 13.54 0.95 -16.10
N ARG A 208 12.47 0.21 -15.79
CA ARG A 208 11.93 -0.82 -16.68
C ARG A 208 11.45 -0.23 -18.00
N LEU A 209 10.74 0.91 -17.94
CA LEU A 209 10.23 1.58 -19.13
C LEU A 209 11.36 2.05 -20.08
N GLN A 210 12.46 2.56 -19.54
CA GLN A 210 13.65 2.94 -20.33
C GLN A 210 14.27 1.75 -21.07
N ASN A 211 14.18 0.55 -20.50
CA ASN A 211 14.72 -0.69 -21.08
C ASN A 211 13.69 -1.44 -21.95
N ALA A 212 12.43 -1.04 -21.94
CA ALA A 212 11.37 -1.70 -22.71
C ALA A 212 11.34 -1.13 -24.15
N GLY A 213 11.14 -2.01 -25.12
CA GLY A 213 10.93 -1.60 -26.50
C GLY A 213 9.60 -0.86 -26.69
N THR A 214 9.48 -0.12 -27.77
CA THR A 214 8.20 0.49 -28.19
C THR A 214 7.25 -0.59 -28.67
N GLU A 215 6.06 -0.64 -28.10
CA GLU A 215 5.00 -1.53 -28.55
C GLU A 215 4.06 -0.77 -29.49
N THR A 216 3.73 -1.36 -30.62
CA THR A 216 2.75 -0.80 -31.58
C THR A 216 1.60 -1.78 -31.68
N HIS A 217 0.38 -1.29 -31.57
CA HIS A 217 -0.86 -2.07 -31.76
C HIS A 217 -1.84 -1.26 -32.62
N GLU A 218 -2.78 -1.98 -33.24
CA GLU A 218 -3.88 -1.33 -33.96
C GLU A 218 -4.97 -0.87 -32.99
N GLY A 219 -5.53 0.32 -33.22
CA GLY A 219 -6.60 0.88 -32.38
C GLY A 219 -6.09 1.50 -31.08
N ARG A 220 -7.01 1.69 -30.12
CA ARG A 220 -6.73 2.25 -28.80
C ARG A 220 -6.98 1.24 -27.70
N ASN A 221 -6.01 1.02 -26.85
CA ASN A 221 -6.11 0.24 -25.62
C ASN A 221 -6.53 1.15 -24.47
N VAL A 222 -7.77 1.04 -24.03
CA VAL A 222 -8.31 1.79 -22.89
C VAL A 222 -8.25 0.91 -21.64
N LEU A 223 -7.44 1.31 -20.66
CA LEU A 223 -7.36 0.62 -19.39
C LEU A 223 -8.40 1.20 -18.42
N LEU A 224 -9.31 0.38 -17.92
CA LEU A 224 -10.27 0.70 -16.88
C LEU A 224 -9.79 0.05 -15.57
N ALA A 225 -9.16 0.84 -14.70
CA ALA A 225 -8.54 0.37 -13.45
C ALA A 225 -9.00 1.22 -12.24
N PRO A 226 -10.25 1.02 -11.79
CA PRO A 226 -10.82 1.79 -10.69
C PRO A 226 -10.31 1.33 -9.32
N SER A 227 -10.55 2.17 -8.30
CA SER A 227 -10.54 1.76 -6.90
C SER A 227 -11.76 0.88 -6.57
N TRP A 228 -11.89 0.47 -5.33
CA TRP A 228 -12.98 -0.36 -4.82
C TRP A 228 -13.94 0.47 -3.94
N GLY A 229 -15.12 -0.09 -3.65
CA GLY A 229 -16.13 0.52 -2.80
C GLY A 229 -17.26 1.19 -3.57
N ILE A 230 -18.25 1.70 -2.84
CA ILE A 230 -19.50 2.22 -3.39
C ILE A 230 -19.30 3.45 -4.29
N ASN A 231 -18.19 4.14 -4.15
CA ASN A 231 -17.82 5.32 -4.93
C ASN A 231 -16.83 4.99 -6.08
N GLY A 232 -16.39 3.75 -6.21
CA GLY A 232 -15.56 3.31 -7.33
C GLY A 232 -16.35 3.24 -8.65
N ILE A 233 -15.63 3.33 -9.77
CA ILE A 233 -16.24 3.39 -11.12
C ILE A 233 -17.20 2.22 -11.39
N PHE A 234 -16.85 1.00 -11.00
CA PHE A 234 -17.71 -0.15 -11.24
C PHE A 234 -19.04 -0.07 -10.46
N SER A 235 -19.01 0.52 -9.26
CA SER A 235 -20.23 0.73 -8.47
C SER A 235 -21.09 1.86 -9.02
N VAL A 236 -20.47 2.95 -9.53
CA VAL A 236 -21.18 4.16 -9.99
C VAL A 236 -21.67 4.04 -11.42
N TYR A 237 -20.86 3.46 -12.32
CA TYR A 237 -21.13 3.39 -13.76
C TYR A 237 -21.53 1.97 -14.20
N GLY A 238 -21.10 0.92 -13.50
CA GLY A 238 -21.43 -0.47 -13.81
C GLY A 238 -21.08 -0.85 -15.25
N ALA A 239 -22.01 -1.56 -15.89
CA ALA A 239 -21.88 -1.99 -17.28
C ALA A 239 -21.85 -0.81 -18.29
N SER A 240 -22.45 0.34 -17.97
CA SER A 240 -22.64 1.42 -18.93
C SER A 240 -21.34 2.03 -19.45
N ILE A 241 -20.28 2.07 -18.62
CA ILE A 241 -18.98 2.56 -19.06
C ILE A 241 -18.31 1.58 -20.02
N ILE A 242 -18.45 0.27 -19.79
CA ILE A 242 -17.89 -0.75 -20.67
C ILE A 242 -18.61 -0.74 -22.01
N ASP A 243 -19.95 -0.69 -22.00
CA ASP A 243 -20.77 -0.56 -23.21
C ASP A 243 -20.39 0.66 -24.04
N ALA A 244 -20.22 1.83 -23.38
CA ALA A 244 -19.84 3.08 -24.05
C ALA A 244 -18.47 2.96 -24.73
N LEU A 245 -17.46 2.39 -24.05
CA LEU A 245 -16.11 2.19 -24.60
C LEU A 245 -16.12 1.22 -25.79
N LEU A 246 -16.89 0.14 -25.71
CA LEU A 246 -17.04 -0.82 -26.80
C LEU A 246 -17.78 -0.20 -28.00
N ALA A 247 -18.82 0.60 -27.74
CA ALA A 247 -19.55 1.33 -28.78
C ALA A 247 -18.67 2.35 -29.51
N ALA A 248 -17.73 2.98 -28.79
CA ALA A 248 -16.74 3.89 -29.35
C ALA A 248 -15.63 3.19 -30.17
N GLY A 249 -15.58 1.85 -30.18
CA GLY A 249 -14.65 1.09 -31.03
C GLY A 249 -13.33 0.72 -30.35
N HIS A 250 -13.18 0.94 -29.04
CA HIS A 250 -11.93 0.70 -28.31
C HIS A 250 -11.74 -0.78 -27.92
N HIS A 251 -10.49 -1.19 -27.71
CA HIS A 251 -10.13 -2.37 -26.95
C HIS A 251 -10.09 -2.00 -25.48
N VAL A 252 -10.82 -2.74 -24.64
CA VAL A 252 -11.03 -2.42 -23.23
C VAL A 252 -10.31 -3.42 -22.34
N ILE A 253 -9.39 -2.95 -21.52
CA ILE A 253 -8.69 -3.77 -20.53
C ILE A 253 -9.31 -3.45 -19.17
N LEU A 254 -9.95 -4.44 -18.56
CA LEU A 254 -10.64 -4.34 -17.28
C LEU A 254 -9.71 -4.87 -16.19
N ARG A 255 -9.29 -3.98 -15.29
CA ARG A 255 -8.39 -4.33 -14.18
C ARG A 255 -9.00 -3.90 -12.84
N PRO A 256 -9.85 -4.74 -12.24
CA PRO A 256 -10.45 -4.47 -10.93
C PRO A 256 -9.36 -4.33 -9.86
N HIS A 257 -9.62 -3.49 -8.88
CA HIS A 257 -8.77 -3.43 -7.69
C HIS A 257 -8.73 -4.80 -7.00
N PRO A 258 -7.59 -5.28 -6.48
CA PRO A 258 -7.51 -6.59 -5.82
C PRO A 258 -8.51 -6.79 -4.69
N GLN A 259 -8.85 -5.72 -3.96
CA GLN A 259 -9.88 -5.77 -2.92
C GLN A 259 -11.28 -6.04 -3.47
N SER A 260 -11.61 -5.58 -4.69
CA SER A 260 -12.91 -5.84 -5.33
C SER A 260 -13.15 -7.33 -5.55
N LEU A 261 -12.08 -8.11 -5.79
CA LEU A 261 -12.17 -9.56 -5.98
C LEU A 261 -12.67 -10.32 -4.73
N THR A 262 -12.62 -9.68 -3.57
CA THR A 262 -13.11 -10.25 -2.30
C THR A 262 -14.33 -9.52 -1.79
N SER A 263 -14.30 -8.19 -1.69
CA SER A 263 -15.38 -7.40 -1.10
C SER A 263 -16.55 -7.11 -2.05
N GLU A 264 -16.31 -7.18 -3.37
CA GLU A 264 -17.29 -6.87 -4.42
C GLU A 264 -17.40 -8.02 -5.43
N LYS A 265 -17.10 -9.24 -4.98
CA LYS A 265 -16.98 -10.43 -5.83
C LYS A 265 -18.21 -10.65 -6.71
N GLU A 266 -19.41 -10.53 -6.16
CA GLU A 266 -20.65 -10.76 -6.90
C GLU A 266 -20.81 -9.77 -8.05
N MET A 267 -20.46 -8.50 -7.86
CA MET A 267 -20.50 -7.46 -8.88
C MET A 267 -19.47 -7.75 -9.99
N ILE A 268 -18.24 -8.08 -9.62
CA ILE A 268 -17.18 -8.40 -10.59
C ILE A 268 -17.54 -9.66 -11.39
N ASP A 269 -18.05 -10.70 -10.74
CA ASP A 269 -18.49 -11.93 -11.42
C ASP A 269 -19.65 -11.66 -12.39
N ALA A 270 -20.61 -10.79 -12.04
CA ALA A 270 -21.71 -10.38 -12.91
C ALA A 270 -21.19 -9.60 -14.15
N LEU A 271 -20.27 -8.65 -13.95
CA LEU A 271 -19.65 -7.92 -15.06
C LEU A 271 -18.85 -8.86 -15.98
N ARG A 272 -18.10 -9.81 -15.44
CA ARG A 272 -17.36 -10.80 -16.23
C ARG A 272 -18.29 -11.72 -17.03
N ALA A 273 -19.43 -12.09 -16.47
CA ALA A 273 -20.42 -12.90 -17.18
C ALA A 273 -21.06 -12.11 -18.34
N GLN A 274 -21.30 -10.81 -18.18
CA GLN A 274 -21.85 -9.92 -19.20
C GLN A 274 -20.81 -9.56 -20.27
N PHE A 275 -19.56 -9.37 -19.89
CA PHE A 275 -18.44 -8.94 -20.73
C PHE A 275 -17.29 -9.95 -20.65
N PRO A 276 -17.43 -11.15 -21.21
CA PRO A 276 -16.35 -12.14 -21.21
C PRO A 276 -15.16 -11.68 -22.05
N ASP A 277 -14.00 -12.26 -21.81
CA ASP A 277 -12.81 -12.04 -22.63
C ASP A 277 -13.12 -12.29 -24.12
N SER A 278 -12.62 -11.40 -24.98
CA SER A 278 -12.85 -11.41 -26.44
C SER A 278 -11.74 -10.62 -27.15
N ASP A 279 -11.80 -10.51 -28.48
CA ASP A 279 -10.86 -9.68 -29.26
C ASP A 279 -10.87 -8.20 -28.85
N ARG A 280 -11.88 -7.75 -28.10
CA ARG A 280 -12.05 -6.36 -27.70
C ARG A 280 -12.13 -6.15 -26.18
N ILE A 281 -12.14 -7.22 -25.38
CA ILE A 281 -12.23 -7.18 -23.93
C ILE A 281 -11.18 -8.11 -23.35
N GLU A 282 -10.39 -7.57 -22.42
CA GLU A 282 -9.45 -8.34 -21.62
C GLU A 282 -9.70 -8.09 -20.14
N TRP A 283 -9.75 -9.13 -19.33
CA TRP A 283 -9.72 -9.06 -17.88
C TRP A 283 -8.31 -9.31 -17.36
N ASN A 284 -7.67 -8.27 -16.82
CA ASN A 284 -6.30 -8.35 -16.32
C ASN A 284 -6.27 -8.47 -14.78
N PHE A 285 -5.61 -9.52 -14.29
CA PHE A 285 -5.44 -9.83 -12.86
C PHE A 285 -3.98 -10.01 -12.47
N ASP A 286 -3.04 -9.61 -13.29
CA ASP A 286 -1.62 -9.75 -13.04
C ASP A 286 -1.22 -9.03 -11.75
N ASN A 287 -0.33 -9.65 -10.97
CA ASN A 287 0.18 -9.00 -9.76
C ASN A 287 1.06 -7.79 -10.10
N ASP A 288 1.85 -7.89 -11.17
CA ASP A 288 2.64 -6.79 -11.74
C ASP A 288 1.80 -6.01 -12.78
N ASN A 289 1.75 -4.69 -12.62
CA ASN A 289 0.98 -3.82 -13.50
C ASN A 289 1.78 -3.22 -14.66
N PHE A 290 3.09 -3.46 -14.73
CA PHE A 290 3.96 -2.79 -15.70
C PHE A 290 3.50 -2.96 -17.15
N GLU A 291 3.28 -4.20 -17.59
CA GLU A 291 2.93 -4.48 -18.98
C GLU A 291 1.56 -3.93 -19.37
N VAL A 292 0.57 -4.01 -18.48
CA VAL A 292 -0.75 -3.46 -18.77
C VAL A 292 -0.73 -1.94 -18.82
N LEU A 293 0.05 -1.26 -17.97
CA LEU A 293 0.23 0.20 -18.04
C LEU A 293 1.00 0.59 -19.30
N ARG A 294 2.06 -0.16 -19.65
CA ARG A 294 2.90 0.12 -20.82
C ARG A 294 2.12 0.05 -22.14
N ARG A 295 1.28 -0.97 -22.33
CA ARG A 295 0.54 -1.20 -23.59
C ARG A 295 -0.80 -0.45 -23.68
N SER A 296 -1.26 0.19 -22.61
CA SER A 296 -2.47 1.01 -22.63
C SER A 296 -2.16 2.42 -23.13
N ASP A 297 -3.04 3.01 -23.92
CA ASP A 297 -2.88 4.38 -24.44
C ASP A 297 -3.43 5.41 -23.48
N ILE A 298 -4.50 5.07 -22.78
CA ILE A 298 -5.18 5.94 -21.82
C ILE A 298 -5.71 5.10 -20.66
N LEU A 299 -5.70 5.70 -19.47
CA LEU A 299 -6.27 5.12 -18.26
C LEU A 299 -7.55 5.85 -17.89
N ILE A 300 -8.61 5.08 -17.61
CA ILE A 300 -9.79 5.55 -16.91
C ILE A 300 -9.77 4.98 -15.51
N SER A 301 -9.74 5.86 -14.51
CA SER A 301 -9.69 5.51 -13.09
C SER A 301 -10.53 6.50 -12.27
N ASP A 302 -10.38 6.46 -10.97
CA ASP A 302 -11.04 7.40 -10.04
C ASP A 302 -9.98 8.10 -9.16
N PHE A 303 -9.94 7.85 -7.89
CA PHE A 303 -8.93 8.35 -6.93
C PHE A 303 -7.83 7.31 -6.62
N SER A 304 -7.69 6.28 -7.43
CA SER A 304 -6.69 5.22 -7.26
C SER A 304 -5.26 5.73 -7.51
N GLY A 305 -4.31 5.30 -6.69
CA GLY A 305 -2.89 5.65 -6.85
C GLY A 305 -2.28 5.26 -8.20
N VAL A 306 -2.83 4.26 -8.89
CA VAL A 306 -2.37 3.83 -10.23
C VAL A 306 -2.46 4.95 -11.27
N ILE A 307 -3.34 5.93 -11.05
CA ILE A 307 -3.49 7.08 -11.96
C ILE A 307 -2.20 7.90 -12.05
N PHE A 308 -1.51 8.04 -10.91
CA PHE A 308 -0.23 8.76 -10.86
C PHE A 308 0.93 7.89 -11.40
N GLU A 309 0.92 6.58 -11.19
CA GLU A 309 1.88 5.69 -11.84
C GLU A 309 1.77 5.79 -13.36
N PHE A 310 0.54 5.65 -13.90
CA PHE A 310 0.28 5.73 -15.33
C PHE A 310 0.64 7.10 -15.92
N SER A 311 0.16 8.16 -15.27
CA SER A 311 0.34 9.51 -15.77
C SER A 311 1.78 10.00 -15.64
N LEU A 312 2.44 9.75 -14.52
CA LEU A 312 3.73 10.35 -14.21
C LEU A 312 4.93 9.52 -14.67
N VAL A 313 4.81 8.17 -14.66
CA VAL A 313 5.90 7.29 -15.13
C VAL A 313 5.80 7.06 -16.63
N PHE A 314 4.62 6.69 -17.15
CA PHE A 314 4.44 6.38 -18.57
C PHE A 314 4.14 7.61 -19.42
N ASP A 315 3.95 8.78 -18.79
CA ASP A 315 3.65 10.07 -19.41
C ASP A 315 2.43 10.03 -20.35
N LYS A 316 1.38 9.34 -19.92
CA LYS A 316 0.16 9.12 -20.68
C LYS A 316 -1.04 9.83 -20.06
N PRO A 317 -2.04 10.21 -20.86
CA PRO A 317 -3.22 10.92 -20.39
C PRO A 317 -4.13 10.00 -19.57
N VAL A 318 -4.92 10.63 -18.70
CA VAL A 318 -5.88 9.94 -17.83
C VAL A 318 -7.26 10.58 -17.95
N ILE A 319 -8.27 9.78 -17.68
CA ILE A 319 -9.64 10.22 -17.42
C ILE A 319 -9.95 9.76 -16.00
N TYR A 320 -10.37 10.67 -15.14
CA TYR A 320 -10.74 10.33 -13.78
C TYR A 320 -12.25 10.51 -13.58
N ALA A 321 -12.89 9.53 -12.94
CA ALA A 321 -14.30 9.65 -12.65
C ALA A 321 -14.53 10.67 -11.54
N ASP A 322 -15.43 11.62 -11.79
CA ASP A 322 -15.88 12.58 -10.78
C ASP A 322 -16.87 11.87 -9.83
N THR A 323 -16.30 11.10 -8.92
CA THR A 323 -17.04 10.37 -7.90
C THR A 323 -16.76 10.96 -6.52
N SER A 324 -17.75 10.88 -5.62
CA SER A 324 -17.59 11.39 -4.27
C SER A 324 -16.53 10.60 -3.49
N PHE A 325 -15.69 11.30 -2.75
CA PHE A 325 -14.67 10.73 -1.88
C PHE A 325 -15.03 11.00 -0.42
N ASP A 326 -15.28 9.94 0.36
CA ASP A 326 -15.62 10.05 1.78
C ASP A 326 -14.34 10.11 2.63
N THR A 327 -14.07 11.29 3.20
CA THR A 327 -12.95 11.49 4.12
C THR A 327 -13.25 11.07 5.56
N GLY A 328 -14.53 10.80 5.91
CA GLY A 328 -14.96 10.52 7.28
C GLY A 328 -14.18 9.44 8.01
N PRO A 329 -13.86 8.28 7.41
CA PRO A 329 -13.08 7.23 8.04
C PRO A 329 -11.55 7.43 7.96
N LEU A 330 -11.08 8.53 7.36
CA LEU A 330 -9.69 8.75 7.00
C LEU A 330 -9.03 9.86 7.82
N ASP A 331 -7.70 9.87 7.88
CA ASP A 331 -6.94 10.95 8.50
C ASP A 331 -7.22 12.32 7.84
N ALA A 332 -7.55 12.33 6.56
CA ALA A 332 -7.96 13.50 5.79
C ALA A 332 -9.14 14.27 6.41
N TRP A 333 -10.03 13.62 7.17
CA TRP A 333 -11.14 14.26 7.88
C TRP A 333 -10.67 15.38 8.83
N TRP A 334 -9.45 15.31 9.32
CA TRP A 334 -8.89 16.31 10.23
C TRP A 334 -8.33 17.55 9.52
N LEU A 335 -8.19 17.49 8.19
CA LEU A 335 -7.64 18.60 7.42
C LEU A 335 -8.76 19.53 6.93
N ASP A 336 -8.46 20.83 6.93
CA ASP A 336 -9.38 21.85 6.40
C ASP A 336 -9.11 22.15 4.91
N GLU A 337 -7.94 21.73 4.41
CA GLU A 337 -7.51 21.98 3.04
C GLU A 337 -7.95 20.83 2.12
N GLU A 338 -8.18 21.17 0.85
CA GLU A 338 -8.44 20.18 -0.18
C GLU A 338 -7.23 19.26 -0.35
N LEU A 339 -7.48 17.97 -0.55
CA LEU A 339 -6.42 17.01 -0.79
C LEU A 339 -5.71 17.31 -2.11
N TRP A 340 -4.37 17.18 -2.11
CA TRP A 340 -3.55 17.39 -3.29
C TRP A 340 -4.00 16.52 -4.48
N THR A 341 -4.40 15.28 -4.24
CA THR A 341 -4.95 14.37 -5.25
C THR A 341 -6.03 15.04 -6.08
N PHE A 342 -7.00 15.71 -5.44
CA PHE A 342 -8.13 16.34 -6.14
C PHE A 342 -7.76 17.67 -6.80
N THR A 343 -6.69 18.33 -6.39
CA THR A 343 -6.14 19.50 -7.09
C THR A 343 -5.25 19.11 -8.27
N ALA A 344 -4.60 17.93 -8.22
CA ALA A 344 -3.73 17.42 -9.27
C ALA A 344 -4.50 16.77 -10.42
N LEU A 345 -5.55 15.98 -10.13
CA LEU A 345 -6.33 15.25 -11.13
C LEU A 345 -6.85 16.13 -12.28
N PRO A 346 -7.49 17.30 -12.04
CA PRO A 346 -8.00 18.16 -13.10
C PRO A 346 -6.89 18.75 -14.02
N ARG A 347 -5.66 18.77 -13.54
CA ARG A 347 -4.52 19.28 -14.29
C ARG A 347 -3.97 18.24 -15.28
N ILE A 348 -4.07 16.96 -14.96
CA ILE A 348 -3.47 15.87 -15.75
C ILE A 348 -4.46 15.06 -16.56
N GLY A 349 -5.77 15.31 -16.42
CA GLY A 349 -6.80 14.56 -17.11
C GLY A 349 -8.17 15.18 -17.09
N HIS A 350 -9.10 14.52 -17.76
CA HIS A 350 -10.50 14.92 -17.88
C HIS A 350 -11.37 14.30 -16.77
N ALA A 351 -12.23 15.11 -16.17
CA ALA A 351 -13.24 14.64 -15.20
C ALA A 351 -14.40 13.98 -15.95
N LEU A 352 -14.54 12.66 -15.82
CA LEU A 352 -15.60 11.88 -16.45
C LEU A 352 -16.90 11.98 -15.68
N THR A 353 -17.95 12.41 -16.37
CA THR A 353 -19.31 12.40 -15.88
C THR A 353 -20.18 11.40 -16.63
N LYS A 354 -21.43 11.16 -16.17
CA LYS A 354 -22.38 10.27 -16.89
C LYS A 354 -22.79 10.83 -18.25
N GLU A 355 -22.80 12.14 -18.38
CA GLU A 355 -23.10 12.89 -19.60
C GLU A 355 -22.02 12.71 -20.68
N ASP A 356 -20.82 12.31 -20.31
CA ASP A 356 -19.72 12.05 -21.25
C ASP A 356 -19.81 10.66 -21.90
N LEU A 357 -20.52 9.69 -21.30
CA LEU A 357 -20.57 8.32 -21.81
C LEU A 357 -21.00 8.22 -23.29
N PRO A 358 -22.04 8.95 -23.78
CA PRO A 358 -22.41 8.86 -25.20
C PRO A 358 -21.35 9.38 -26.18
N ARG A 359 -20.38 10.16 -25.70
CA ARG A 359 -19.31 10.75 -26.50
C ARG A 359 -17.91 10.39 -25.97
N ILE A 360 -17.79 9.27 -25.26
CA ILE A 360 -16.55 8.86 -24.59
C ILE A 360 -15.36 8.78 -25.55
N GLY A 361 -15.58 8.40 -26.82
CA GLY A 361 -14.55 8.39 -27.83
C GLY A 361 -13.97 9.78 -28.11
N GLU A 362 -14.80 10.84 -28.16
CA GLU A 362 -14.36 12.22 -28.33
C GLU A 362 -13.56 12.70 -27.11
N VAL A 363 -13.99 12.34 -25.92
CA VAL A 363 -13.28 12.65 -24.66
C VAL A 363 -11.91 11.99 -24.65
N ILE A 364 -11.80 10.73 -25.05
CA ILE A 364 -10.55 9.99 -25.14
C ILE A 364 -9.60 10.67 -26.13
N GLU A 365 -10.05 10.98 -27.36
CA GLU A 365 -9.22 11.64 -28.36
C GLU A 365 -8.78 13.06 -27.92
N HIS A 366 -9.65 13.81 -27.23
CA HIS A 366 -9.27 15.07 -26.63
C HIS A 366 -8.12 14.90 -25.61
N CYS A 367 -8.23 13.96 -24.67
CA CYS A 367 -7.19 13.70 -23.69
C CYS A 367 -5.85 13.27 -24.31
N LEU A 368 -5.91 12.52 -25.42
CA LEU A 368 -4.72 12.04 -26.13
C LEU A 368 -3.99 13.14 -26.92
N THR A 369 -4.70 14.22 -27.29
CA THR A 369 -4.18 15.27 -28.18
C THR A 369 -3.97 16.62 -27.51
N ASP A 370 -4.42 16.80 -26.25
CA ASP A 370 -4.30 18.07 -25.54
C ASP A 370 -2.92 18.22 -24.89
N ASP A 371 -2.11 19.13 -25.45
CA ASP A 371 -0.78 19.47 -24.95
C ASP A 371 -0.77 20.05 -23.52
N ALA A 372 -1.90 20.63 -23.07
CA ALA A 372 -2.00 21.21 -21.72
C ALA A 372 -1.85 20.13 -20.66
N PHE A 373 -2.49 18.96 -20.86
CA PHE A 373 -2.33 17.82 -19.95
C PHE A 373 -0.90 17.29 -19.92
N ALA A 374 -0.23 17.23 -21.08
CA ALA A 374 1.17 16.80 -21.15
C ALA A 374 2.11 17.73 -20.35
N LYS A 375 1.93 19.04 -20.49
CA LYS A 375 2.71 20.02 -19.72
C LYS A 375 2.45 19.91 -18.22
N ALA A 376 1.18 19.82 -17.82
CA ALA A 376 0.81 19.75 -16.42
C ALA A 376 1.27 18.44 -15.76
N ARG A 377 1.34 17.32 -16.49
CA ARG A 377 1.93 16.07 -15.97
C ARG A 377 3.37 16.25 -15.51
N ALA A 378 4.17 17.05 -16.23
CA ALA A 378 5.53 17.34 -15.82
C ALA A 378 5.59 18.13 -14.50
N GLU A 379 4.72 19.13 -14.33
CA GLU A 379 4.61 19.91 -13.10
C GLU A 379 4.16 19.04 -11.91
N VAL A 380 3.09 18.27 -12.09
CA VAL A 380 2.56 17.34 -11.06
C VAL A 380 3.59 16.28 -10.69
N ARG A 381 4.39 15.82 -11.64
CA ARG A 381 5.50 14.88 -11.39
C ARG A 381 6.53 15.48 -10.44
N ASP A 382 6.89 16.75 -10.63
CA ASP A 382 7.86 17.45 -9.79
C ASP A 382 7.33 17.70 -8.37
N GLU A 383 6.02 17.84 -8.20
CA GLU A 383 5.38 18.04 -6.91
C GLU A 383 5.39 16.78 -6.03
N THR A 384 5.15 15.59 -6.61
CA THR A 384 4.87 14.37 -5.85
C THR A 384 5.90 13.27 -5.99
N TRP A 385 6.81 13.35 -6.94
CA TRP A 385 7.84 12.33 -7.15
C TRP A 385 9.22 12.98 -7.13
N VAL A 386 9.65 13.36 -5.92
CA VAL A 386 11.00 13.91 -5.67
C VAL A 386 12.05 12.80 -5.67
N CYS A 387 13.32 13.15 -5.74
CA CYS A 387 14.46 12.20 -5.70
C CYS A 387 14.35 11.07 -6.74
N ARG A 388 13.85 11.38 -7.93
CA ARG A 388 13.64 10.39 -8.99
C ARG A 388 14.91 9.64 -9.36
N GLY A 389 14.83 8.31 -9.37
CA GLY A 389 15.94 7.39 -9.64
C GLY A 389 16.88 7.15 -8.46
N GLU A 390 16.69 7.86 -7.34
CA GLU A 390 17.55 7.75 -6.15
C GLU A 390 16.82 7.25 -4.91
N SER A 391 15.49 7.08 -4.97
CA SER A 391 14.65 6.83 -3.80
C SER A 391 15.11 5.63 -2.99
N ALA A 392 15.37 4.51 -3.63
CA ALA A 392 15.81 3.28 -2.96
C ALA A 392 17.17 3.44 -2.28
N ALA A 393 18.11 4.11 -2.95
CA ALA A 393 19.44 4.38 -2.41
C ALA A 393 19.38 5.27 -1.18
N LEU A 394 18.62 6.36 -1.24
CA LEU A 394 18.42 7.30 -0.12
C LEU A 394 17.74 6.61 1.07
N ILE A 395 16.74 5.76 0.82
CA ILE A 395 16.07 4.99 1.88
C ILE A 395 17.05 3.99 2.53
N ALA A 396 17.83 3.26 1.73
CA ALA A 396 18.81 2.32 2.28
C ALA A 396 19.87 3.02 3.13
N ASP A 397 20.41 4.15 2.67
CA ASP A 397 21.35 4.95 3.42
C ASP A 397 20.74 5.47 4.74
N TYR A 398 19.53 6.01 4.69
CA TYR A 398 18.79 6.47 5.86
C TYR A 398 18.60 5.35 6.90
N LEU A 399 18.20 4.14 6.47
CA LEU A 399 17.98 3.01 7.38
C LEU A 399 19.28 2.57 8.04
N ILE A 400 20.39 2.53 7.29
CA ILE A 400 21.73 2.18 7.80
C ILE A 400 22.23 3.24 8.80
N GLU A 401 22.11 4.52 8.47
CA GLU A 401 22.52 5.62 9.35
C GLU A 401 21.68 5.65 10.63
N LYS A 402 20.37 5.47 10.50
CA LYS A 402 19.48 5.41 11.67
C LYS A 402 19.83 4.24 12.58
N GLN A 403 20.07 3.04 12.01
CA GLN A 403 20.47 1.87 12.78
C GLN A 403 21.79 2.12 13.53
N LYS A 404 22.80 2.70 12.85
CA LYS A 404 24.08 3.06 13.48
C LYS A 404 23.91 4.06 14.63
N SER A 405 23.07 5.10 14.42
CA SER A 405 22.84 6.13 15.44
C SER A 405 22.18 5.57 16.71
N LEU A 406 21.26 4.60 16.54
CA LEU A 406 20.55 3.94 17.65
C LEU A 406 21.45 2.97 18.44
N THR A 407 22.49 2.45 17.82
CA THR A 407 23.40 1.46 18.42
C THR A 407 24.75 2.04 18.85
N ALA A 408 25.01 3.31 18.51
CA ALA A 408 26.22 4.00 18.92
C ALA A 408 26.31 4.08 20.46
N PRO A 409 27.49 3.87 21.06
CA PRO A 409 27.66 4.07 22.49
C PRO A 409 27.36 5.54 22.89
N ALA A 410 26.57 5.72 23.95
CA ALA A 410 26.27 7.05 24.48
C ALA A 410 27.59 7.79 24.80
N GLY A 411 27.95 8.81 24.02
CA GLY A 411 29.13 9.64 24.28
C GLY A 411 29.96 10.07 23.06
N MET A 412 29.62 9.65 21.82
CA MET A 412 30.24 10.23 20.63
C MET A 412 29.43 11.45 20.16
N PRO A 413 30.09 12.62 19.94
CA PRO A 413 29.40 13.78 19.38
C PRO A 413 28.88 13.44 17.96
N GLU A 414 27.64 13.82 17.69
CA GLU A 414 27.03 13.74 16.37
C GLU A 414 27.88 14.55 15.37
N GLU A 415 28.49 13.92 14.39
CA GLU A 415 29.11 14.64 13.28
C GLU A 415 28.02 15.44 12.58
N ALA A 416 28.19 16.77 12.59
CA ALA A 416 27.23 17.68 11.95
C ALA A 416 27.05 17.30 10.46
N PRO A 417 25.80 17.24 9.96
CA PRO A 417 25.55 16.93 8.56
C PRO A 417 26.25 17.96 7.67
N ALA A 418 26.92 17.46 6.63
CA ALA A 418 27.55 18.32 5.61
C ALA A 418 26.51 19.29 5.03
N PRO A 419 26.89 20.56 4.78
CA PRO A 419 25.96 21.55 4.25
C PRO A 419 25.44 21.11 2.86
N GLN A 420 24.12 21.01 2.75
CA GLN A 420 23.46 20.81 1.47
C GLN A 420 23.78 22.04 0.60
N ALA A 421 24.41 21.82 -0.56
CA ALA A 421 24.65 22.86 -1.53
C ALA A 421 23.31 23.42 -2.00
N SER A 422 23.19 24.73 -1.93
CA SER A 422 22.05 25.57 -2.31
C SER A 422 21.74 25.52 -3.79
#